data_6da53b4832fd51ee63a4b3ea63b21161
#
_entry.id   6da53b4832fd51ee63a4b3ea63b21161
#
_cell.length_a   1.000
_cell.length_b   1.000
_cell.length_c   1.000
_cell.angle_alpha   90.00
_cell.angle_beta   90.00
_cell.angle_gamma   90.00
#
_symmetry.space_group_name_H-M   'P 1'
#
loop_
_entity.id
_entity.type
_entity.pdbx_description
1 polymer ?
#
loop_
_entity_poly.entity_id
_entity_poly.type
_entity_poly.pdbx_seq_one_letter_code
_entity_poly.pdbx_strand_id
1 'polypeptide(L)'
;MSATAKKPRQEASKKKSAPAAKPENKLAKLGLHNDMDLVLHLPLRYEDETTLMSIAQASLRGLQTVQVEGVVNACEVQFRPRRQLIVTIGDDSGQLTLRFLNFYGSQTKQLAEGTRVRVRGELRHGFFGAEMVHPSYKVVNEGAPLPDVLTPVYPAGEGLSQAYLRKAIANAMNRLDWSDTLPPSMLQALNLAAFEPSVRLLHNPPPDVDEHALIEKSHPAWIRMKFDELLAQQLSLKRAQAARRAKTARALPVSGRITEELTKILPFQLTGAQQRVLEEIRTDLRQSFPMQRLLQGDVGSGKTVVAALAAAQAIDSGCQAVLMAPTEILAEQHFRKIAAWMEPLDIGVAWLSGSQKKKEKTEALAHIESGGRG
;
A
#
# COMPACT_ATOMS: atom_id res chain seq x y z
N MET A 1 -53.03 -28.55 43.26
CA MET A 1 -51.69 -29.11 43.20
C MET A 1 -51.02 -28.60 41.92
N SER A 2 -50.22 -27.54 42.03
CA SER A 2 -49.62 -26.82 40.92
C SER A 2 -48.11 -27.16 40.90
N ALA A 3 -47.64 -27.77 39.86
CA ALA A 3 -46.22 -28.13 39.70
C ALA A 3 -45.53 -27.08 38.85
N THR A 4 -44.67 -26.31 39.49
CA THR A 4 -43.81 -25.30 38.86
C THR A 4 -42.59 -25.97 38.23
N ALA A 5 -42.49 -25.94 36.90
CA ALA A 5 -41.35 -26.43 36.14
C ALA A 5 -40.20 -25.37 36.17
N LYS A 6 -39.06 -25.75 36.70
CA LYS A 6 -37.80 -24.98 36.65
C LYS A 6 -37.20 -25.08 35.22
N LYS A 7 -36.98 -23.91 34.59
CA LYS A 7 -36.15 -23.79 33.36
C LYS A 7 -34.68 -24.05 33.66
N PRO A 8 -33.93 -24.75 32.79
CA PRO A 8 -32.52 -24.95 32.96
C PRO A 8 -31.73 -23.67 32.65
N ARG A 9 -30.75 -23.35 33.48
CA ARG A 9 -29.75 -22.30 33.30
C ARG A 9 -28.86 -22.68 32.12
N GLN A 10 -28.82 -21.87 31.08
CA GLN A 10 -27.79 -21.94 30.03
C GLN A 10 -26.44 -21.54 30.61
N GLU A 11 -25.49 -22.48 30.63
CA GLU A 11 -24.10 -22.23 30.87
C GLU A 11 -23.50 -21.42 29.71
N ALA A 12 -23.05 -20.21 30.01
CA ALA A 12 -22.29 -19.38 29.06
C ALA A 12 -20.94 -20.05 28.77
N SER A 13 -20.78 -20.61 27.59
CA SER A 13 -19.52 -21.16 27.12
C SER A 13 -18.47 -20.03 27.05
N LYS A 14 -17.48 -20.10 27.92
CA LYS A 14 -16.26 -19.30 27.83
C LYS A 14 -15.57 -19.63 26.50
N LYS A 15 -15.68 -18.76 25.49
CA LYS A 15 -14.83 -18.81 24.31
C LYS A 15 -13.36 -18.71 24.79
N LYS A 16 -12.63 -19.81 24.71
CA LYS A 16 -11.17 -19.80 24.84
C LYS A 16 -10.61 -18.91 23.75
N SER A 17 -9.99 -17.80 24.11
CA SER A 17 -9.24 -16.97 23.20
C SER A 17 -8.12 -17.83 22.58
N ALA A 18 -8.01 -17.84 21.26
CA ALA A 18 -6.93 -18.50 20.56
C ALA A 18 -5.56 -17.95 21.08
N PRO A 19 -4.53 -18.81 21.18
CA PRO A 19 -3.21 -18.36 21.64
C PRO A 19 -2.69 -17.26 20.72
N ALA A 20 -2.20 -16.17 21.31
CA ALA A 20 -1.62 -15.05 20.58
C ALA A 20 -0.50 -15.56 19.66
N ALA A 21 -0.59 -15.28 18.35
CA ALA A 21 0.43 -15.68 17.38
C ALA A 21 1.80 -15.13 17.79
N LYS A 22 2.86 -15.92 17.59
CA LYS A 22 4.24 -15.50 17.86
C LYS A 22 4.57 -14.23 17.07
N PRO A 23 5.42 -13.31 17.56
CA PRO A 23 5.77 -12.07 16.88
C PRO A 23 6.31 -12.27 15.46
N GLU A 24 7.07 -13.32 15.20
CA GLU A 24 7.60 -13.70 13.89
C GLU A 24 6.50 -13.94 12.86
N ASN A 25 5.40 -14.61 13.24
CA ASN A 25 4.23 -14.80 12.37
C ASN A 25 3.49 -13.47 12.07
N LYS A 26 3.67 -12.45 12.91
CA LYS A 26 3.08 -11.13 12.72
C LYS A 26 3.90 -10.26 11.78
N LEU A 27 5.23 -10.37 11.81
CA LEU A 27 6.12 -9.73 10.83
C LEU A 27 5.84 -10.27 9.42
N ALA A 28 5.72 -11.59 9.27
CA ALA A 28 5.39 -12.22 7.99
C ALA A 28 4.05 -11.73 7.40
N LYS A 29 3.06 -11.41 8.25
CA LYS A 29 1.78 -10.80 7.80
C LYS A 29 1.93 -9.37 7.25
N LEU A 30 2.99 -8.66 7.64
CA LEU A 30 3.38 -7.36 7.08
C LEU A 30 4.27 -7.49 5.84
N GLY A 31 4.56 -8.71 5.38
CA GLY A 31 5.49 -8.95 4.27
C GLY A 31 6.96 -8.83 4.66
N LEU A 32 7.29 -8.83 5.96
CA LEU A 32 8.65 -8.69 6.49
C LEU A 32 9.22 -10.09 6.78
N HIS A 33 9.97 -10.64 5.83
CA HIS A 33 10.46 -12.03 5.86
C HIS A 33 11.96 -12.14 6.11
N ASN A 34 12.73 -11.09 5.85
CA ASN A 34 14.19 -11.07 5.96
C ASN A 34 14.70 -9.72 6.48
N ASP A 35 16.03 -9.62 6.69
CA ASP A 35 16.64 -8.40 7.23
C ASP A 35 16.52 -7.20 6.26
N MET A 36 16.56 -7.43 4.95
CA MET A 36 16.37 -6.36 3.96
C MET A 36 14.95 -5.82 4.01
N ASP A 37 13.92 -6.67 4.13
CA ASP A 37 12.53 -6.21 4.27
C ASP A 37 12.35 -5.36 5.53
N LEU A 38 13.03 -5.72 6.63
CA LEU A 38 13.00 -4.96 7.88
C LEU A 38 13.64 -3.59 7.73
N VAL A 39 14.80 -3.48 7.10
CA VAL A 39 15.48 -2.19 6.93
C VAL A 39 14.83 -1.30 5.87
N LEU A 40 14.09 -1.87 4.93
CA LEU A 40 13.28 -1.14 3.97
C LEU A 40 11.86 -0.81 4.50
N HIS A 41 11.51 -1.30 5.69
CA HIS A 41 10.28 -0.92 6.37
C HIS A 41 10.43 0.45 7.01
N LEU A 42 10.39 1.50 6.20
CA LEU A 42 10.70 2.86 6.57
C LEU A 42 9.63 3.49 7.48
N PRO A 43 10.02 4.47 8.33
CA PRO A 43 9.08 5.16 9.21
C PRO A 43 8.01 5.93 8.44
N LEU A 44 6.79 5.97 8.99
CA LEU A 44 5.71 6.82 8.51
C LEU A 44 5.89 8.28 8.95
N ARG A 45 6.36 8.45 10.17
CA ARG A 45 6.58 9.74 10.82
C ARG A 45 7.60 9.60 11.93
N TYR A 46 8.01 10.73 12.46
CA TYR A 46 8.93 10.80 13.60
C TYR A 46 8.25 11.49 14.79
N GLU A 47 8.68 11.14 15.97
CA GLU A 47 8.23 11.74 17.21
C GLU A 47 9.46 12.33 17.91
N ASP A 48 9.41 13.64 18.17
CA ASP A 48 10.47 14.27 18.98
C ASP A 48 10.26 13.88 20.45
N GLU A 49 11.12 13.00 20.94
CA GLU A 49 11.26 12.62 22.36
C GLU A 49 12.60 13.12 22.93
N THR A 50 13.34 13.95 22.19
CA THR A 50 14.68 14.42 22.57
C THR A 50 14.64 15.58 23.56
N THR A 51 13.50 16.25 23.68
CA THR A 51 13.33 17.44 24.53
C THR A 51 12.27 17.21 25.59
N LEU A 52 12.51 17.75 26.79
CA LEU A 52 11.53 17.84 27.86
C LEU A 52 11.13 19.31 28.06
N MET A 53 9.85 19.50 28.35
CA MET A 53 9.32 20.80 28.80
C MET A 53 8.85 20.68 30.24
N SER A 54 8.92 21.77 30.98
CA SER A 54 8.21 21.85 32.26
C SER A 54 6.70 21.90 32.01
N ILE A 55 5.91 21.43 32.99
CA ILE A 55 4.43 21.42 32.88
C ILE A 55 3.90 22.82 32.65
N ALA A 56 4.49 23.86 33.28
CA ALA A 56 4.10 25.25 33.07
C ALA A 56 4.37 25.72 31.64
N GLN A 57 5.54 25.41 31.08
CA GLN A 57 5.88 25.77 29.69
C GLN A 57 5.00 25.04 28.68
N ALA A 58 4.73 23.76 28.92
CA ALA A 58 3.83 22.96 28.11
C ALA A 58 2.41 23.54 28.07
N SER A 59 1.91 23.98 29.24
CA SER A 59 0.58 24.59 29.38
C SER A 59 0.42 25.90 28.60
N LEU A 60 1.48 26.61 28.31
CA LEU A 60 1.44 27.85 27.51
C LEU A 60 1.38 27.60 26.00
N ARG A 61 1.77 26.40 25.52
CA ARG A 61 1.88 26.09 24.07
C ARG A 61 0.55 25.69 23.41
N GLY A 62 -0.50 25.45 24.18
CA GLY A 62 -1.81 25.07 23.64
C GLY A 62 -1.88 23.66 23.06
N LEU A 63 -2.69 23.46 22.02
CA LEU A 63 -2.98 22.15 21.38
C LEU A 63 -1.77 21.58 20.60
N GLN A 64 -0.64 21.40 21.26
CA GLN A 64 0.55 20.78 20.66
C GLN A 64 0.89 19.49 21.40
N THR A 65 1.52 18.56 20.66
CA THR A 65 2.12 17.38 21.28
C THR A 65 3.40 17.80 21.99
N VAL A 66 3.43 17.58 23.31
CA VAL A 66 4.55 17.93 24.17
C VAL A 66 4.99 16.72 24.99
N GLN A 67 6.26 16.72 25.43
CA GLN A 67 6.79 15.73 26.35
C GLN A 67 7.14 16.40 27.67
N VAL A 68 6.61 15.87 28.77
CA VAL A 68 6.88 16.34 30.13
C VAL A 68 7.28 15.15 31.01
N GLU A 69 8.00 15.44 32.09
CA GLU A 69 8.34 14.46 33.12
C GLU A 69 7.83 14.94 34.46
N GLY A 70 7.26 14.06 35.25
CA GLY A 70 6.73 14.41 36.56
C GLY A 70 6.55 13.20 37.44
N VAL A 71 6.27 13.45 38.72
CA VAL A 71 5.97 12.42 39.72
C VAL A 71 4.45 12.29 39.84
N VAL A 72 3.95 11.06 39.93
CA VAL A 72 2.54 10.78 40.14
C VAL A 72 2.15 11.20 41.57
N ASN A 73 1.28 12.18 41.67
CA ASN A 73 0.75 12.71 42.94
C ASN A 73 -0.56 12.03 43.36
N ALA A 74 -1.36 11.59 42.37
CA ALA A 74 -2.62 10.86 42.61
C ALA A 74 -2.94 9.93 41.44
N CYS A 75 -3.53 8.76 41.74
CA CYS A 75 -3.97 7.78 40.75
C CYS A 75 -5.33 7.21 41.17
N GLU A 76 -6.40 7.62 40.49
CA GLU A 76 -7.77 7.29 40.86
C GLU A 76 -8.56 6.69 39.71
N VAL A 77 -9.38 5.67 40.03
CA VAL A 77 -10.36 5.12 39.09
C VAL A 77 -11.71 5.75 39.36
N GLN A 78 -12.18 6.58 38.45
CA GLN A 78 -13.50 7.18 38.50
C GLN A 78 -14.52 6.38 37.68
N PHE A 79 -15.75 6.27 38.19
CA PHE A 79 -16.81 5.48 37.54
C PHE A 79 -17.90 6.35 36.90
N ARG A 80 -17.93 7.65 37.17
CA ARG A 80 -18.91 8.60 36.62
C ARG A 80 -18.20 9.73 35.85
N PRO A 81 -18.69 10.15 34.69
CA PRO A 81 -19.84 9.64 33.91
C PRO A 81 -19.61 8.26 33.28
N ARG A 82 -18.36 7.82 33.17
CA ARG A 82 -17.92 6.49 32.71
C ARG A 82 -16.65 6.06 33.45
N ARG A 83 -16.37 4.76 33.44
CA ARG A 83 -15.13 4.24 34.01
C ARG A 83 -13.91 4.80 33.29
N GLN A 84 -13.04 5.48 34.02
CA GLN A 84 -11.81 6.10 33.53
C GLN A 84 -10.75 6.09 34.62
N LEU A 85 -9.47 6.08 34.21
CA LEU A 85 -8.34 6.26 35.11
C LEU A 85 -7.88 7.72 34.99
N ILE A 86 -7.80 8.41 36.10
CA ILE A 86 -7.30 9.78 36.21
C ILE A 86 -6.02 9.72 37.04
N VAL A 87 -4.95 10.25 36.46
CA VAL A 87 -3.64 10.32 37.10
C VAL A 87 -3.19 11.77 37.09
N THR A 88 -2.83 12.31 38.24
CA THR A 88 -2.23 13.63 38.35
C THR A 88 -0.75 13.50 38.53
N ILE A 89 0.04 14.11 37.64
CA ILE A 89 1.49 14.20 37.75
C ILE A 89 1.89 15.63 38.05
N GLY A 90 3.01 15.82 38.73
CA GLY A 90 3.55 17.15 39.04
C GLY A 90 5.05 17.19 38.84
N ASP A 91 5.51 18.39 38.47
CA ASP A 91 6.91 18.82 38.54
C ASP A 91 7.00 20.08 39.41
N ASP A 92 8.18 20.69 39.51
CA ASP A 92 8.38 21.90 40.29
C ASP A 92 7.62 23.12 39.76
N SER A 93 7.06 23.02 38.54
CA SER A 93 6.41 24.14 37.83
C SER A 93 4.90 24.07 37.81
N GLY A 94 4.30 22.88 38.04
CA GLY A 94 2.85 22.72 37.99
C GLY A 94 2.36 21.29 38.04
N GLN A 95 1.07 21.13 37.75
CA GLN A 95 0.42 19.82 37.71
C GLN A 95 -0.28 19.59 36.36
N LEU A 96 -0.31 18.32 35.94
CA LEU A 96 -0.93 17.87 34.70
C LEU A 96 -1.80 16.66 34.97
N THR A 97 -3.03 16.67 34.45
CA THR A 97 -3.95 15.54 34.53
C THR A 97 -3.85 14.64 33.33
N LEU A 98 -3.62 13.36 33.54
CA LEU A 98 -3.63 12.33 32.51
C LEU A 98 -4.93 11.54 32.60
N ARG A 99 -5.66 11.41 31.49
CA ARG A 99 -6.96 10.75 31.45
C ARG A 99 -6.92 9.55 30.50
N PHE A 100 -7.22 8.36 31.04
CA PHE A 100 -7.34 7.13 30.27
C PHE A 100 -8.77 6.60 30.32
N LEU A 101 -9.48 6.70 29.18
CA LEU A 101 -10.88 6.27 29.05
C LEU A 101 -11.00 4.74 28.94
N ASN A 102 -9.95 4.10 28.41
CA ASN A 102 -9.76 2.65 28.37
C ASN A 102 -8.41 2.33 29.00
N PHE A 103 -8.40 1.50 30.03
CA PHE A 103 -7.19 1.17 30.75
C PHE A 103 -7.24 -0.27 31.30
N TYR A 104 -6.05 -0.84 31.49
CA TYR A 104 -5.86 -2.16 32.08
C TYR A 104 -5.40 -2.05 33.53
N GLY A 105 -5.67 -3.06 34.35
CA GLY A 105 -5.23 -3.06 35.75
C GLY A 105 -3.71 -3.03 35.96
N SER A 106 -2.92 -3.32 34.93
CA SER A 106 -1.47 -3.13 34.97
C SER A 106 -1.07 -1.65 34.95
N GLN A 107 -1.83 -0.78 34.33
CA GLN A 107 -1.55 0.65 34.25
C GLN A 107 -1.74 1.35 35.61
N THR A 108 -2.73 0.95 36.40
CA THR A 108 -2.91 1.48 37.74
C THR A 108 -1.75 1.13 38.68
N LYS A 109 -1.08 -0.02 38.46
CA LYS A 109 0.12 -0.41 39.23
C LYS A 109 1.36 0.36 38.77
N GLN A 110 1.49 0.59 37.46
CA GLN A 110 2.63 1.33 36.89
C GLN A 110 2.58 2.82 37.17
N LEU A 111 1.37 3.37 37.31
CA LEU A 111 1.11 4.78 37.60
C LEU A 111 0.74 5.02 39.06
N ALA A 112 1.32 4.19 39.97
CA ALA A 112 1.13 4.37 41.42
C ALA A 112 1.73 5.70 41.88
N GLU A 113 1.21 6.23 42.99
CA GLU A 113 1.72 7.45 43.62
C GLU A 113 3.21 7.33 43.95
N GLY A 114 3.96 8.40 43.75
CA GLY A 114 5.41 8.45 43.89
C GLY A 114 6.20 7.93 42.67
N THR A 115 5.54 7.35 41.67
CA THR A 115 6.23 6.89 40.46
C THR A 115 6.58 8.06 39.57
N ARG A 116 7.83 8.17 39.11
CA ARG A 116 8.25 9.15 38.12
C ARG A 116 7.91 8.64 36.72
N VAL A 117 7.24 9.47 35.95
CA VAL A 117 6.79 9.12 34.60
C VAL A 117 7.12 10.23 33.63
N ARG A 118 7.55 9.82 32.42
CA ARG A 118 7.68 10.70 31.26
C ARG A 118 6.47 10.45 30.39
N VAL A 119 5.73 11.50 30.07
CA VAL A 119 4.48 11.43 29.33
C VAL A 119 4.56 12.30 28.07
N ARG A 120 4.01 11.81 26.98
CA ARG A 120 3.92 12.53 25.71
C ARG A 120 2.51 12.47 25.16
N GLY A 121 1.96 13.61 24.80
CA GLY A 121 0.61 13.71 24.29
C GLY A 121 0.23 15.13 23.92
N GLU A 122 -0.94 15.27 23.33
CA GLU A 122 -1.54 16.56 23.04
C GLU A 122 -2.08 17.17 24.35
N LEU A 123 -1.59 18.34 24.69
CA LEU A 123 -2.03 19.06 25.87
C LEU A 123 -3.30 19.86 25.55
N ARG A 124 -4.30 19.74 26.40
CA ARG A 124 -5.58 20.45 26.31
C ARG A 124 -5.85 21.17 27.62
N HIS A 125 -6.66 22.21 27.55
CA HIS A 125 -7.17 22.85 28.75
C HIS A 125 -8.57 22.27 29.07
N GLY A 126 -8.61 21.42 30.07
CA GLY A 126 -9.86 20.88 30.63
C GLY A 126 -10.44 21.76 31.73
N PHE A 127 -11.57 21.33 32.29
CA PHE A 127 -12.26 22.05 33.35
C PHE A 127 -11.40 22.21 34.63
N PHE A 128 -10.48 21.27 34.88
CA PHE A 128 -9.60 21.26 36.04
C PHE A 128 -8.14 21.67 35.74
N GLY A 129 -7.89 22.35 34.62
CA GLY A 129 -6.56 22.77 34.21
C GLY A 129 -6.00 22.00 33.02
N ALA A 130 -4.70 21.92 32.93
CA ALA A 130 -4.02 21.21 31.83
C ALA A 130 -4.27 19.69 31.92
N GLU A 131 -4.69 19.09 30.79
CA GLU A 131 -4.94 17.65 30.71
C GLU A 131 -4.40 17.04 29.40
N MET A 132 -4.01 15.77 29.47
CA MET A 132 -3.73 14.93 28.31
C MET A 132 -4.66 13.71 28.29
N VAL A 133 -5.28 13.43 27.15
CA VAL A 133 -6.17 12.27 26.99
C VAL A 133 -5.43 11.17 26.24
N HIS A 134 -5.34 9.99 26.84
CA HIS A 134 -4.59 8.84 26.34
C HIS A 134 -3.13 9.14 25.94
N PRO A 135 -2.35 9.83 26.78
CA PRO A 135 -0.96 10.07 26.45
C PRO A 135 -0.17 8.74 26.41
N SER A 136 0.90 8.72 25.61
CA SER A 136 1.94 7.71 25.80
C SER A 136 2.72 8.02 27.07
N TYR A 137 3.15 6.96 27.81
CA TYR A 137 3.93 7.17 29.02
C TYR A 137 4.99 6.07 29.19
N LYS A 138 6.07 6.43 29.86
CA LYS A 138 7.15 5.53 30.29
C LYS A 138 7.43 5.79 31.77
N VAL A 139 7.54 4.73 32.57
CA VAL A 139 8.10 4.84 33.92
C VAL A 139 9.60 5.05 33.78
N VAL A 140 10.14 6.05 34.43
CA VAL A 140 11.56 6.43 34.35
C VAL A 140 12.12 6.66 35.75
N ASN A 141 13.44 6.53 35.89
CA ASN A 141 14.16 6.96 37.09
C ASN A 141 14.52 8.44 36.93
N GLU A 142 14.80 9.09 38.04
CA GLU A 142 15.34 10.45 38.05
C GLU A 142 16.63 10.55 37.25
N GLY A 143 16.74 11.56 36.38
CA GLY A 143 17.92 11.74 35.53
C GLY A 143 18.01 10.72 34.37
N ALA A 144 16.95 9.97 34.07
CA ALA A 144 16.96 9.05 32.94
C ALA A 144 17.26 9.82 31.62
N PRO A 145 18.20 9.35 30.79
CA PRO A 145 18.58 10.05 29.57
C PRO A 145 17.41 10.17 28.61
N LEU A 146 17.42 11.24 27.82
CA LEU A 146 16.55 11.40 26.67
C LEU A 146 17.12 10.65 25.47
N PRO A 147 16.29 10.30 24.49
CA PRO A 147 16.80 9.84 23.20
C PRO A 147 17.67 10.89 22.53
N ASP A 148 18.77 10.47 21.93
CA ASP A 148 19.68 11.33 21.16
C ASP A 148 19.22 11.53 19.71
N VAL A 149 18.13 10.84 19.30
CA VAL A 149 17.60 10.84 17.93
C VAL A 149 16.07 10.92 17.97
N LEU A 150 15.47 11.41 16.88
CA LEU A 150 14.02 11.39 16.73
C LEU A 150 13.52 9.95 16.74
N THR A 151 12.41 9.71 17.43
CA THR A 151 11.84 8.37 17.58
C THR A 151 11.01 8.01 16.35
N PRO A 152 11.42 6.99 15.55
CA PRO A 152 10.67 6.57 14.37
C PRO A 152 9.40 5.81 14.74
N VAL A 153 8.32 6.09 14.00
CA VAL A 153 7.03 5.39 14.09
C VAL A 153 6.78 4.64 12.79
N TYR A 154 6.72 3.32 12.90
CA TYR A 154 6.58 2.42 11.75
C TYR A 154 5.15 2.04 11.44
N PRO A 155 4.82 1.68 10.18
CA PRO A 155 3.59 0.95 9.88
C PRO A 155 3.54 -0.33 10.71
N ALA A 156 2.46 -0.53 11.47
CA ALA A 156 2.33 -1.70 12.34
C ALA A 156 0.99 -2.41 12.10
N GLY A 157 1.04 -3.74 12.09
CA GLY A 157 -0.15 -4.57 12.11
C GLY A 157 -0.66 -4.83 13.53
N GLU A 158 -1.83 -5.44 13.63
CA GLU A 158 -2.46 -5.77 14.91
C GLU A 158 -1.53 -6.64 15.80
N GLY A 159 -1.28 -6.15 17.00
CA GLY A 159 -0.49 -6.85 18.02
C GLY A 159 1.03 -6.81 17.83
N LEU A 160 1.57 -5.93 16.96
CA LEU A 160 2.98 -5.57 16.92
C LEU A 160 3.19 -4.23 17.61
N SER A 161 4.07 -4.20 18.62
CA SER A 161 4.42 -2.95 19.29
C SER A 161 5.53 -2.20 18.52
N GLN A 162 5.51 -0.87 18.61
CA GLN A 162 6.57 -0.02 18.03
C GLN A 162 7.95 -0.36 18.60
N ALA A 163 8.04 -0.65 19.90
CA ALA A 163 9.28 -1.05 20.56
C ALA A 163 9.87 -2.36 19.96
N TYR A 164 9.00 -3.33 19.65
CA TYR A 164 9.44 -4.57 19.00
C TYR A 164 9.95 -4.31 17.58
N LEU A 165 9.22 -3.51 16.78
CA LEU A 165 9.63 -3.15 15.41
C LEU A 165 10.98 -2.42 15.42
N ARG A 166 11.14 -1.40 16.26
CA ARG A 166 12.41 -0.66 16.42
C ARG A 166 13.57 -1.59 16.74
N LYS A 167 13.39 -2.52 17.70
CA LYS A 167 14.41 -3.50 18.06
C LYS A 167 14.72 -4.47 16.92
N ALA A 168 13.70 -4.97 16.23
CA ALA A 168 13.88 -5.91 15.11
C ALA A 168 14.64 -5.24 13.96
N ILE A 169 14.28 -3.99 13.59
CA ILE A 169 14.94 -3.22 12.55
C ILE A 169 16.39 -2.87 12.93
N ALA A 170 16.63 -2.42 14.16
CA ALA A 170 17.99 -2.14 14.64
C ALA A 170 18.88 -3.40 14.57
N ASN A 171 18.36 -4.55 14.96
CA ASN A 171 19.09 -5.83 14.85
C ASN A 171 19.34 -6.22 13.40
N ALA A 172 18.37 -6.00 12.50
CA ALA A 172 18.52 -6.26 11.06
C ALA A 172 19.60 -5.35 10.45
N MET A 173 19.61 -4.05 10.79
CA MET A 173 20.64 -3.10 10.35
C MET A 173 22.05 -3.52 10.76
N ASN A 174 22.21 -4.19 11.91
CA ASN A 174 23.51 -4.67 12.39
C ASN A 174 23.97 -5.97 11.73
N ARG A 175 23.05 -6.75 11.15
CA ARG A 175 23.37 -8.03 10.49
C ARG A 175 23.56 -7.91 8.99
N LEU A 176 23.00 -6.84 8.41
CA LEU A 176 22.99 -6.68 6.96
C LEU A 176 24.39 -6.38 6.42
N ASP A 177 24.73 -7.02 5.33
CA ASP A 177 25.89 -6.63 4.52
C ASP A 177 25.49 -5.42 3.63
N TRP A 178 26.08 -4.27 3.96
CA TRP A 178 25.76 -2.99 3.34
C TRP A 178 26.58 -2.78 2.05
N SER A 179 26.20 -3.44 0.98
CA SER A 179 26.73 -3.10 -0.34
C SER A 179 25.78 -2.12 -1.04
N ASP A 180 26.34 -1.04 -1.62
CA ASP A 180 25.52 -0.14 -2.43
C ASP A 180 25.14 -0.81 -3.76
N THR A 181 23.89 -0.68 -4.16
CA THR A 181 23.37 -1.23 -5.41
C THR A 181 23.82 -0.44 -6.65
N LEU A 182 24.30 0.79 -6.44
CA LEU A 182 24.74 1.70 -7.50
C LEU A 182 26.25 1.90 -7.47
N PRO A 183 26.92 1.92 -8.64
CA PRO A 183 28.33 2.29 -8.71
C PRO A 183 28.58 3.72 -8.22
N PRO A 184 29.73 4.02 -7.59
CA PRO A 184 30.07 5.37 -7.11
C PRO A 184 29.96 6.45 -8.18
N SER A 185 30.32 6.12 -9.42
CA SER A 185 30.21 7.05 -10.56
C SER A 185 28.77 7.45 -10.88
N MET A 186 27.80 6.54 -10.69
CA MET A 186 26.38 6.85 -10.86
C MET A 186 25.84 7.70 -9.70
N LEU A 187 26.25 7.40 -8.47
CA LEU A 187 25.87 8.21 -7.31
C LEU A 187 26.31 9.66 -7.50
N GLN A 188 27.53 9.86 -7.93
CA GLN A 188 28.09 11.20 -8.21
C GLN A 188 27.34 11.88 -9.37
N ALA A 189 27.17 11.20 -10.50
CA ALA A 189 26.53 11.76 -11.70
C ALA A 189 25.07 12.17 -11.46
N LEU A 190 24.36 11.45 -10.59
CA LEU A 190 22.95 11.68 -10.26
C LEU A 190 22.76 12.48 -8.96
N ASN A 191 23.86 12.87 -8.31
CA ASN A 191 23.87 13.57 -7.01
C ASN A 191 23.02 12.83 -5.96
N LEU A 192 23.20 11.51 -5.85
CA LEU A 192 22.48 10.66 -4.91
C LEU A 192 23.35 10.35 -3.69
N ALA A 193 22.72 10.33 -2.53
CA ALA A 193 23.35 9.86 -1.31
C ALA A 193 23.59 8.33 -1.37
N ALA A 194 24.59 7.84 -0.61
CA ALA A 194 24.87 6.42 -0.49
C ALA A 194 23.71 5.69 0.24
N PHE A 195 23.53 4.39 -0.06
CA PHE A 195 22.39 3.60 0.43
C PHE A 195 22.40 3.44 1.95
N GLU A 196 23.48 2.90 2.53
CA GLU A 196 23.58 2.65 3.96
C GLU A 196 23.38 3.91 4.81
N PRO A 197 24.10 5.04 4.57
CA PRO A 197 23.89 6.27 5.33
C PRO A 197 22.46 6.78 5.23
N SER A 198 21.84 6.66 4.06
CA SER A 198 20.44 7.07 3.84
C SER A 198 19.47 6.27 4.69
N VAL A 199 19.59 4.93 4.70
CA VAL A 199 18.74 4.06 5.50
C VAL A 199 18.96 4.31 6.99
N ARG A 200 20.22 4.38 7.43
CA ARG A 200 20.55 4.64 8.84
C ARG A 200 19.99 5.97 9.33
N LEU A 201 20.10 7.02 8.52
CA LEU A 201 19.54 8.33 8.85
C LEU A 201 18.01 8.25 8.98
N LEU A 202 17.33 7.58 8.06
CA LEU A 202 15.88 7.47 8.11
C LEU A 202 15.37 6.67 9.31
N HIS A 203 16.14 5.73 9.84
CA HIS A 203 15.78 4.98 11.04
C HIS A 203 16.20 5.67 12.35
N ASN A 204 17.26 6.47 12.32
CA ASN A 204 17.80 7.16 13.48
C ASN A 204 18.19 8.60 13.12
N PRO A 205 17.23 9.47 12.77
CA PRO A 205 17.55 10.84 12.38
C PRO A 205 18.03 11.63 13.60
N PRO A 206 19.18 12.34 13.50
CA PRO A 206 19.66 13.16 14.57
C PRO A 206 18.73 14.38 14.81
N PRO A 207 18.74 14.99 15.99
CA PRO A 207 17.78 16.03 16.36
C PRO A 207 17.96 17.33 15.57
N ASP A 208 19.12 17.55 14.96
CA ASP A 208 19.45 18.71 14.12
C ASP A 208 19.07 18.52 12.64
N VAL A 209 18.52 17.37 12.27
CA VAL A 209 18.05 17.12 10.91
C VAL A 209 16.83 18.01 10.59
N ASP A 210 16.71 18.42 9.34
CA ASP A 210 15.51 19.10 8.87
C ASP A 210 14.28 18.17 8.93
N GLU A 211 13.52 18.30 10.03
CA GLU A 211 12.32 17.53 10.29
C GLU A 211 11.26 17.72 9.19
N HIS A 212 11.14 18.97 8.66
CA HIS A 212 10.21 19.27 7.58
C HIS A 212 10.59 18.48 6.30
N ALA A 213 11.86 18.44 5.95
CA ALA A 213 12.35 17.66 4.81
C ALA A 213 12.12 16.14 5.01
N LEU A 214 12.17 15.64 6.26
CA LEU A 214 11.82 14.23 6.56
C LEU A 214 10.33 13.97 6.38
N ILE A 215 9.45 14.86 6.86
CA ILE A 215 7.99 14.73 6.76
C ILE A 215 7.54 14.81 5.30
N GLU A 216 8.03 15.81 4.55
CA GLU A 216 7.74 15.99 3.12
C GLU A 216 8.45 14.97 2.22
N LYS A 217 9.31 14.13 2.81
CA LYS A 217 10.13 13.15 2.09
C LYS A 217 10.98 13.79 0.99
N SER A 218 11.46 14.99 1.21
CA SER A 218 12.36 15.75 0.32
C SER A 218 13.84 15.67 0.74
N HIS A 219 14.14 15.13 1.92
CA HIS A 219 15.50 14.90 2.38
C HIS A 219 16.28 13.97 1.41
N PRO A 220 17.60 14.20 1.16
CA PRO A 220 18.41 13.37 0.25
C PRO A 220 18.32 11.87 0.50
N ALA A 221 18.21 11.45 1.76
CA ALA A 221 17.99 10.04 2.12
C ALA A 221 16.67 9.49 1.56
N TRP A 222 15.58 10.25 1.61
CA TRP A 222 14.31 9.87 1.00
C TRP A 222 14.36 9.89 -0.53
N ILE A 223 15.09 10.85 -1.12
CA ILE A 223 15.30 10.91 -2.58
C ILE A 223 16.00 9.63 -3.04
N ARG A 224 17.02 9.18 -2.28
CA ARG A 224 17.70 7.92 -2.56
C ARG A 224 16.74 6.72 -2.52
N MET A 225 15.92 6.58 -1.50
CA MET A 225 14.95 5.47 -1.40
C MET A 225 13.93 5.47 -2.53
N LYS A 226 13.39 6.65 -2.88
CA LYS A 226 12.49 6.82 -4.02
C LYS A 226 13.16 6.44 -5.34
N PHE A 227 14.41 6.84 -5.52
CA PHE A 227 15.17 6.48 -6.72
C PHE A 227 15.36 4.98 -6.86
N ASP A 228 15.81 4.30 -5.78
CA ASP A 228 16.03 2.85 -5.79
C ASP A 228 14.74 2.08 -6.07
N GLU A 229 13.62 2.49 -5.47
CA GLU A 229 12.30 1.88 -5.72
C GLU A 229 11.88 2.03 -7.19
N LEU A 230 11.98 3.26 -7.74
CA LEU A 230 11.64 3.51 -9.14
C LEU A 230 12.57 2.78 -10.11
N LEU A 231 13.86 2.71 -9.79
CA LEU A 231 14.83 1.95 -10.57
C LEU A 231 14.51 0.46 -10.56
N ALA A 232 14.21 -0.12 -9.39
CA ALA A 232 13.84 -1.53 -9.27
C ALA A 232 12.57 -1.85 -10.08
N GLN A 233 11.57 -0.98 -10.05
CA GLN A 233 10.37 -1.11 -10.87
C GLN A 233 10.72 -1.06 -12.37
N GLN A 234 11.52 -0.09 -12.80
CA GLN A 234 11.93 0.04 -14.21
C GLN A 234 12.74 -1.16 -14.68
N LEU A 235 13.67 -1.65 -13.85
CA LEU A 235 14.45 -2.86 -14.17
C LEU A 235 13.56 -4.10 -14.27
N SER A 236 12.58 -4.25 -13.38
CA SER A 236 11.61 -5.35 -13.43
C SER A 236 10.79 -5.31 -14.72
N LEU A 237 10.31 -4.13 -15.12
CA LEU A 237 9.59 -3.93 -16.39
C LEU A 237 10.49 -4.25 -17.60
N LYS A 238 11.74 -3.78 -17.60
CA LYS A 238 12.71 -4.06 -18.67
C LYS A 238 13.04 -5.55 -18.77
N ARG A 239 13.24 -6.24 -17.64
CA ARG A 239 13.44 -7.70 -17.61
C ARG A 239 12.23 -8.44 -18.17
N ALA A 240 11.02 -8.08 -17.75
CA ALA A 240 9.79 -8.67 -18.27
C ALA A 240 9.63 -8.40 -19.78
N GLN A 241 9.98 -7.21 -20.26
CA GLN A 241 9.98 -6.88 -21.69
C GLN A 241 11.02 -7.71 -22.46
N ALA A 242 12.24 -7.84 -21.94
CA ALA A 242 13.28 -8.65 -22.55
C ALA A 242 12.86 -10.14 -22.63
N ALA A 243 12.29 -10.68 -21.54
CA ALA A 243 11.78 -12.05 -21.51
C ALA A 243 10.64 -12.29 -22.52
N ARG A 244 9.80 -11.29 -22.77
CA ARG A 244 8.77 -11.37 -23.81
C ARG A 244 9.37 -11.30 -25.22
N ARG A 245 10.33 -10.41 -25.46
CA ARG A 245 11.01 -10.28 -26.75
C ARG A 245 11.84 -11.51 -27.11
N ALA A 246 12.25 -12.29 -26.12
CA ALA A 246 12.93 -13.58 -26.34
C ALA A 246 11.98 -14.70 -26.82
N LYS A 247 10.65 -14.50 -26.71
CA LYS A 247 9.66 -15.43 -27.27
C LYS A 247 9.49 -15.14 -28.75
N THR A 248 9.42 -16.19 -29.55
CA THR A 248 9.10 -16.07 -30.97
C THR A 248 7.60 -15.94 -31.20
N ALA A 249 7.21 -15.08 -32.12
CA ALA A 249 5.85 -14.97 -32.63
C ALA A 249 5.88 -14.88 -34.14
N ARG A 250 4.78 -15.26 -34.77
CA ARG A 250 4.59 -15.05 -36.20
C ARG A 250 4.46 -13.55 -36.46
N ALA A 251 5.30 -13.02 -37.35
CA ALA A 251 5.14 -11.66 -37.84
C ALA A 251 3.84 -11.58 -38.67
N LEU A 252 3.04 -10.56 -38.43
CA LEU A 252 1.83 -10.28 -39.17
C LEU A 252 2.13 -9.15 -40.14
N PRO A 253 2.31 -9.43 -41.42
CA PRO A 253 2.64 -8.41 -42.42
C PRO A 253 1.50 -7.39 -42.57
N VAL A 254 1.74 -6.34 -43.30
CA VAL A 254 0.81 -5.22 -43.42
C VAL A 254 -0.51 -5.64 -44.07
N SER A 255 -1.55 -4.95 -43.63
CA SER A 255 -2.92 -4.83 -44.12
C SER A 255 -3.17 -5.37 -45.53
N GLY A 256 -4.06 -6.35 -45.58
CA GLY A 256 -4.66 -6.84 -46.78
C GLY A 256 -6.05 -6.22 -46.98
N ARG A 257 -6.83 -6.93 -47.76
CA ARG A 257 -8.19 -6.54 -48.17
C ARG A 257 -9.13 -6.22 -46.99
N ILE A 258 -9.09 -7.06 -45.94
CA ILE A 258 -10.03 -6.93 -44.79
C ILE A 258 -9.80 -5.61 -44.06
N THR A 259 -8.53 -5.26 -43.77
CA THR A 259 -8.21 -3.99 -43.08
C THR A 259 -8.61 -2.77 -43.90
N GLU A 260 -8.42 -2.80 -45.22
CA GLU A 260 -8.79 -1.70 -46.11
C GLU A 260 -10.31 -1.54 -46.24
N GLU A 261 -11.02 -2.63 -46.46
CA GLU A 261 -12.47 -2.65 -46.59
C GLU A 261 -13.15 -2.27 -45.27
N LEU A 262 -12.65 -2.81 -44.14
CA LEU A 262 -13.14 -2.41 -42.81
C LEU A 262 -13.03 -0.90 -42.62
N THR A 263 -11.91 -0.31 -43.00
CA THR A 263 -11.71 1.14 -42.86
C THR A 263 -12.72 1.94 -43.69
N LYS A 264 -13.13 1.42 -44.87
CA LYS A 264 -14.09 2.08 -45.78
C LYS A 264 -15.54 1.97 -45.28
N ILE A 265 -15.93 0.86 -44.68
CA ILE A 265 -17.31 0.64 -44.20
C ILE A 265 -17.59 1.26 -42.83
N LEU A 266 -16.57 1.72 -42.08
CA LEU A 266 -16.81 2.44 -40.85
C LEU A 266 -17.65 3.68 -41.07
N PRO A 267 -18.71 3.93 -40.25
CA PRO A 267 -19.60 5.09 -40.43
C PRO A 267 -18.97 6.41 -39.98
N PHE A 268 -17.68 6.45 -39.74
CA PHE A 268 -16.89 7.61 -39.28
C PHE A 268 -15.45 7.52 -39.77
N GLN A 269 -14.77 8.66 -39.80
CA GLN A 269 -13.33 8.70 -40.07
C GLN A 269 -12.53 8.52 -38.77
N LEU A 270 -11.38 7.85 -38.88
CA LEU A 270 -10.46 7.71 -37.76
C LEU A 270 -9.84 9.07 -37.43
N THR A 271 -9.79 9.38 -36.14
CA THR A 271 -9.08 10.56 -35.65
C THR A 271 -7.57 10.43 -35.85
N GLY A 272 -6.85 11.54 -35.91
CA GLY A 272 -5.39 11.52 -36.03
C GLY A 272 -4.69 10.75 -34.88
N ALA A 273 -5.26 10.75 -33.68
CA ALA A 273 -4.76 9.95 -32.57
C ALA A 273 -4.95 8.44 -32.82
N GLN A 274 -6.12 8.02 -33.29
CA GLN A 274 -6.39 6.61 -33.62
C GLN A 274 -5.50 6.12 -34.76
N GLN A 275 -5.26 6.95 -35.79
CA GLN A 275 -4.35 6.62 -36.89
C GLN A 275 -2.92 6.41 -36.42
N ARG A 276 -2.39 7.32 -35.58
CA ARG A 276 -1.03 7.18 -34.99
C ARG A 276 -0.88 5.90 -34.17
N VAL A 277 -1.83 5.65 -33.25
CA VAL A 277 -1.80 4.44 -32.41
C VAL A 277 -1.92 3.16 -33.24
N LEU A 278 -2.76 3.18 -34.27
CA LEU A 278 -2.90 2.04 -35.19
C LEU A 278 -1.60 1.75 -35.93
N GLU A 279 -0.87 2.78 -36.38
CA GLU A 279 0.43 2.57 -37.04
C GLU A 279 1.50 2.03 -36.09
N GLU A 280 1.47 2.44 -34.82
CA GLU A 280 2.33 1.87 -33.78
C GLU A 280 2.00 0.37 -33.56
N ILE A 281 0.72 0.02 -33.48
CA ILE A 281 0.26 -1.37 -33.34
C ILE A 281 0.68 -2.20 -34.56
N ARG A 282 0.52 -1.65 -35.77
CA ARG A 282 0.95 -2.29 -37.03
C ARG A 282 2.45 -2.57 -37.02
N THR A 283 3.24 -1.61 -36.55
CA THR A 283 4.69 -1.77 -36.43
C THR A 283 5.06 -2.88 -35.45
N ASP A 284 4.38 -2.95 -34.29
CA ASP A 284 4.58 -4.00 -33.31
C ASP A 284 4.16 -5.40 -33.85
N LEU A 285 3.04 -5.49 -34.56
CA LEU A 285 2.54 -6.74 -35.14
C LEU A 285 3.44 -7.31 -36.24
N ARG A 286 4.28 -6.49 -36.88
CA ARG A 286 5.29 -6.94 -37.86
C ARG A 286 6.52 -7.58 -37.23
N GLN A 287 6.68 -7.48 -35.91
CA GLN A 287 7.84 -8.05 -35.22
C GLN A 287 7.75 -9.56 -35.11
N SER A 288 8.91 -10.21 -34.96
CA SER A 288 9.01 -11.65 -34.72
C SER A 288 8.83 -12.07 -33.25
N PHE A 289 8.38 -11.17 -32.39
CA PHE A 289 8.07 -11.41 -30.99
C PHE A 289 6.67 -10.90 -30.65
N PRO A 290 6.01 -11.44 -29.57
CA PRO A 290 4.65 -11.07 -29.22
C PRO A 290 4.53 -9.59 -28.85
N MET A 291 3.56 -8.88 -29.46
CA MET A 291 3.20 -7.55 -29.05
C MET A 291 2.54 -7.59 -27.67
N GLN A 292 2.85 -6.60 -26.83
CA GLN A 292 2.10 -6.31 -25.59
C GLN A 292 2.00 -4.80 -25.45
N ARG A 293 0.83 -4.25 -25.76
CA ARG A 293 0.58 -2.83 -25.76
C ARG A 293 -0.67 -2.51 -24.96
N LEU A 294 -0.59 -1.51 -24.08
CA LEU A 294 -1.75 -0.94 -23.40
C LEU A 294 -2.31 0.18 -24.26
N LEU A 295 -3.58 0.06 -24.67
CA LEU A 295 -4.33 1.13 -25.32
C LEU A 295 -5.16 1.87 -24.27
N GLN A 296 -4.78 3.11 -23.97
CA GLN A 296 -5.47 3.96 -23.02
C GLN A 296 -6.21 5.11 -23.73
N GLY A 297 -7.35 5.49 -23.20
CA GLY A 297 -8.16 6.60 -23.68
C GLY A 297 -9.50 6.66 -22.94
N ASP A 298 -10.20 7.78 -23.07
CA ASP A 298 -11.49 8.01 -22.40
C ASP A 298 -12.60 7.06 -22.89
N VAL A 299 -13.70 7.02 -22.17
CA VAL A 299 -14.91 6.31 -22.62
C VAL A 299 -15.41 6.99 -23.89
N GLY A 300 -15.67 6.20 -24.93
CA GLY A 300 -16.09 6.75 -26.23
C GLY A 300 -14.95 7.16 -27.18
N SER A 301 -13.68 7.11 -26.77
CA SER A 301 -12.52 7.46 -27.62
C SER A 301 -12.29 6.51 -28.81
N GLY A 302 -13.08 5.45 -28.95
CA GLY A 302 -12.99 4.52 -30.07
C GLY A 302 -11.93 3.42 -29.90
N LYS A 303 -11.56 3.03 -28.68
CA LYS A 303 -10.61 1.91 -28.44
C LYS A 303 -11.02 0.62 -29.17
N THR A 304 -12.31 0.34 -29.23
CA THR A 304 -12.85 -0.87 -29.88
C THR A 304 -12.57 -0.91 -31.39
N VAL A 305 -12.63 0.24 -32.09
CA VAL A 305 -12.33 0.24 -33.53
C VAL A 305 -10.84 0.03 -33.80
N VAL A 306 -9.96 0.54 -32.94
CA VAL A 306 -8.52 0.28 -33.04
C VAL A 306 -8.24 -1.21 -32.82
N ALA A 307 -8.89 -1.84 -31.84
CA ALA A 307 -8.79 -3.27 -31.61
C ALA A 307 -9.33 -4.10 -32.80
N ALA A 308 -10.45 -3.71 -33.40
CA ALA A 308 -11.02 -4.37 -34.57
C ALA A 308 -10.09 -4.28 -35.79
N LEU A 309 -9.45 -3.12 -36.03
CA LEU A 309 -8.50 -2.94 -37.12
C LEU A 309 -7.19 -3.74 -36.90
N ALA A 310 -6.75 -3.87 -35.65
CA ALA A 310 -5.62 -4.74 -35.30
C ALA A 310 -5.99 -6.22 -35.52
N ALA A 311 -7.20 -6.63 -35.16
CA ALA A 311 -7.74 -7.97 -35.45
C ALA A 311 -7.84 -8.24 -36.96
N ALA A 312 -8.31 -7.26 -37.74
CA ALA A 312 -8.38 -7.36 -39.19
C ALA A 312 -7.00 -7.62 -39.82
N GLN A 313 -5.93 -6.98 -39.35
CA GLN A 313 -4.56 -7.26 -39.80
C GLN A 313 -4.12 -8.69 -39.48
N ALA A 314 -4.49 -9.23 -38.31
CA ALA A 314 -4.21 -10.61 -37.97
C ALA A 314 -4.95 -11.61 -38.90
N ILE A 315 -6.21 -11.30 -39.22
CA ILE A 315 -7.03 -12.11 -40.12
C ILE A 315 -6.50 -12.04 -41.56
N ASP A 316 -6.10 -10.86 -42.06
CA ASP A 316 -5.41 -10.69 -43.35
C ASP A 316 -4.12 -11.53 -43.44
N SER A 317 -3.47 -11.76 -42.30
CA SER A 317 -2.26 -12.61 -42.19
C SER A 317 -2.59 -14.10 -42.03
N GLY A 318 -3.86 -14.51 -42.15
CA GLY A 318 -4.30 -15.89 -41.99
C GLY A 318 -4.28 -16.41 -40.57
N CYS A 319 -4.48 -15.52 -39.57
CA CYS A 319 -4.61 -15.84 -38.18
C CYS A 319 -6.03 -15.59 -37.68
N GLN A 320 -6.41 -16.19 -36.56
CA GLN A 320 -7.62 -15.84 -35.83
C GLN A 320 -7.32 -14.77 -34.79
N ALA A 321 -8.33 -13.96 -34.46
CA ALA A 321 -8.27 -12.95 -33.41
C ALA A 321 -9.27 -13.25 -32.31
N VAL A 322 -8.89 -13.04 -31.06
CA VAL A 322 -9.76 -13.25 -29.89
C VAL A 322 -9.84 -11.95 -29.09
N LEU A 323 -11.06 -11.52 -28.79
CA LEU A 323 -11.34 -10.42 -27.88
C LEU A 323 -11.96 -10.92 -26.59
N MET A 324 -11.30 -10.67 -25.45
CA MET A 324 -11.81 -11.02 -24.12
C MET A 324 -12.34 -9.78 -23.41
N ALA A 325 -13.45 -9.94 -22.67
CA ALA A 325 -14.00 -8.91 -21.81
C ALA A 325 -14.26 -9.46 -20.40
N PRO A 326 -14.18 -8.64 -19.35
CA PRO A 326 -14.29 -9.08 -17.96
C PRO A 326 -15.73 -9.48 -17.55
N THR A 327 -16.75 -9.01 -18.27
CA THR A 327 -18.16 -9.29 -18.01
C THR A 327 -18.90 -9.68 -19.27
N GLU A 328 -19.96 -10.48 -19.15
CA GLU A 328 -20.80 -10.90 -20.29
C GLU A 328 -21.44 -9.71 -21.00
N ILE A 329 -21.88 -8.69 -20.25
CA ILE A 329 -22.48 -7.47 -20.81
C ILE A 329 -21.51 -6.74 -21.74
N LEU A 330 -20.27 -6.55 -21.30
CA LEU A 330 -19.24 -5.92 -22.10
C LEU A 330 -18.84 -6.78 -23.32
N ALA A 331 -18.73 -8.09 -23.11
CA ALA A 331 -18.44 -9.02 -24.19
C ALA A 331 -19.56 -9.00 -25.25
N GLU A 332 -20.83 -8.98 -24.86
CA GLU A 332 -21.97 -8.88 -25.78
C GLU A 332 -21.98 -7.56 -26.54
N GLN A 333 -21.68 -6.43 -25.89
CA GLN A 333 -21.56 -5.14 -26.55
C GLN A 333 -20.45 -5.15 -27.61
N HIS A 334 -19.30 -5.76 -27.28
CA HIS A 334 -18.20 -5.89 -28.24
C HIS A 334 -18.57 -6.83 -29.38
N PHE A 335 -19.18 -7.97 -29.08
CA PHE A 335 -19.62 -8.94 -30.08
C PHE A 335 -20.55 -8.31 -31.11
N ARG A 336 -21.64 -7.68 -30.67
CA ARG A 336 -22.63 -7.04 -31.57
C ARG A 336 -21.97 -6.01 -32.48
N LYS A 337 -21.06 -5.20 -31.91
CA LYS A 337 -20.38 -4.15 -32.66
C LYS A 337 -19.37 -4.67 -33.67
N ILE A 338 -18.57 -5.66 -33.29
CA ILE A 338 -17.56 -6.28 -34.15
C ILE A 338 -18.23 -7.12 -35.22
N ALA A 339 -19.26 -7.91 -34.90
CA ALA A 339 -20.03 -8.68 -35.87
C ALA A 339 -20.62 -7.77 -36.96
N ALA A 340 -21.25 -6.66 -36.58
CA ALA A 340 -21.79 -5.69 -37.55
C ALA A 340 -20.72 -5.10 -38.51
N TRP A 341 -19.45 -5.05 -38.10
CA TRP A 341 -18.35 -4.60 -38.97
C TRP A 341 -17.72 -5.72 -39.79
N MET A 342 -17.72 -6.97 -39.30
CA MET A 342 -17.01 -8.11 -39.90
C MET A 342 -17.91 -8.91 -40.86
N GLU A 343 -19.20 -9.05 -40.56
CA GLU A 343 -20.16 -9.76 -41.43
C GLU A 343 -20.20 -9.25 -42.86
N PRO A 344 -20.22 -7.90 -43.15
CA PRO A 344 -20.18 -7.41 -44.51
C PRO A 344 -18.90 -7.76 -45.28
N LEU A 345 -17.85 -8.19 -44.59
CA LEU A 345 -16.55 -8.60 -45.13
C LEU A 345 -16.43 -10.11 -45.28
N ASP A 346 -17.50 -10.85 -45.03
CA ASP A 346 -17.54 -12.33 -45.02
C ASP A 346 -16.61 -12.95 -43.99
N ILE A 347 -16.52 -12.30 -42.81
CA ILE A 347 -15.75 -12.76 -41.64
C ILE A 347 -16.67 -13.20 -40.55
N GLY A 348 -16.64 -14.51 -40.24
CA GLY A 348 -17.42 -15.09 -39.14
C GLY A 348 -16.91 -14.63 -37.77
N VAL A 349 -17.84 -14.24 -36.90
CA VAL A 349 -17.55 -13.86 -35.50
C VAL A 349 -18.24 -14.84 -34.56
N ALA A 350 -17.46 -15.61 -33.82
CA ALA A 350 -17.98 -16.56 -32.84
C ALA A 350 -18.14 -15.91 -31.46
N TRP A 351 -19.21 -16.28 -30.75
CA TRP A 351 -19.51 -15.84 -29.41
C TRP A 351 -19.28 -16.97 -28.40
N LEU A 352 -18.50 -16.69 -27.34
CA LEU A 352 -18.29 -17.62 -26.24
C LEU A 352 -18.53 -16.90 -24.91
N SER A 353 -19.45 -17.41 -24.08
CA SER A 353 -19.70 -16.90 -22.74
C SER A 353 -19.85 -18.00 -21.69
N GLY A 354 -19.75 -17.62 -20.41
CA GLY A 354 -19.90 -18.55 -19.29
C GLY A 354 -21.30 -19.16 -19.21
N SER A 355 -22.33 -18.37 -19.55
CA SER A 355 -23.75 -18.71 -19.43
C SER A 355 -24.32 -19.58 -20.58
N GLN A 356 -23.59 -19.69 -21.71
CA GLN A 356 -24.05 -20.50 -22.84
C GLN A 356 -24.22 -22.00 -22.49
N LYS A 357 -25.20 -22.64 -23.13
CA LYS A 357 -25.42 -24.07 -23.04
C LYS A 357 -24.25 -24.87 -23.66
N LYS A 358 -23.99 -26.05 -23.14
CA LYS A 358 -22.87 -26.90 -23.61
C LYS A 358 -22.90 -27.13 -25.11
N LYS A 359 -24.09 -27.33 -25.71
CA LYS A 359 -24.27 -27.56 -27.15
C LYS A 359 -23.81 -26.33 -27.95
N GLU A 360 -24.26 -25.14 -27.59
CA GLU A 360 -23.90 -23.88 -28.26
C GLU A 360 -22.38 -23.63 -28.19
N LYS A 361 -21.77 -23.90 -27.03
CA LYS A 361 -20.29 -23.81 -26.89
C LYS A 361 -19.56 -24.79 -27.80
N THR A 362 -20.05 -26.01 -27.89
CA THR A 362 -19.45 -27.05 -28.73
C THR A 362 -19.53 -26.65 -30.22
N GLU A 363 -20.67 -26.12 -30.66
CA GLU A 363 -20.86 -25.64 -32.03
C GLU A 363 -19.99 -24.45 -32.33
N ALA A 364 -19.88 -23.47 -31.44
CA ALA A 364 -18.99 -22.31 -31.59
C ALA A 364 -17.51 -22.73 -31.64
N LEU A 365 -17.09 -23.68 -30.80
CA LEU A 365 -15.71 -24.21 -30.81
C LEU A 365 -15.41 -24.95 -32.12
N ALA A 366 -16.33 -25.79 -32.60
CA ALA A 366 -16.18 -26.50 -33.89
C ALA A 366 -16.07 -25.53 -35.06
N HIS A 367 -16.85 -24.43 -35.02
CA HIS A 367 -16.74 -23.35 -36.04
C HIS A 367 -15.37 -22.65 -35.98
N ILE A 368 -14.86 -22.35 -34.79
CA ILE A 368 -13.53 -21.78 -34.61
C ILE A 368 -12.42 -22.74 -35.12
N GLU A 369 -12.52 -24.03 -34.80
CA GLU A 369 -11.57 -25.06 -35.23
C GLU A 369 -11.55 -25.24 -36.76
N SER A 370 -12.68 -25.15 -37.41
CA SER A 370 -12.79 -25.22 -38.89
C SER A 370 -12.21 -23.98 -39.59
N GLY A 371 -11.78 -22.97 -38.85
CA GLY A 371 -11.25 -21.70 -39.42
C GLY A 371 -12.33 -20.78 -39.95
N GLY A 372 -13.59 -21.01 -39.56
CA GLY A 372 -14.70 -20.13 -39.94
C GLY A 372 -14.99 -20.07 -41.45
N ARG A 373 -14.51 -21.03 -42.21
CA ARG A 373 -14.88 -21.20 -43.62
C ARG A 373 -16.13 -22.08 -43.69
N GLY A 374 -17.25 -21.49 -43.61
CA GLY A 374 -18.56 -22.13 -43.81
C GLY A 374 -19.61 -21.09 -44.05
#